data_0f655e35d9c6feba40eb64cb94136b68
#
_entry.id   0f655e35d9c6feba40eb64cb94136b68
#
_cell.length_a   1.000
_cell.length_b   1.000
_cell.length_c   1.000
_cell.angle_alpha   90.00
_cell.angle_beta   90.00
_cell.angle_gamma   90.00
#
_symmetry.space_group_name_H-M   'P 1'
#
loop_
_entity.id
_entity.type
_entity.pdbx_description
1 polymer ?
#
loop_
_entity_poly.entity_id
_entity_poly.type
_entity_poly.pdbx_seq_one_letter_code
_entity_poly.pdbx_strand_id
1 'polypeptide(L)'
;LACNVEDAGFVIKDQIMWMTTTKMAKYNRLKPAHEPIVVGQKPYKGSLQNNFEEWGCGLIDVENTRVPWEKEPPKGWVAEGHKRRTFGRDGKTTGTQEEFGTKDANPKGRYPMNIIGEVENAHQKYFYAPRATRKEKGKYNDHPTVKPISLMAYLIKIYSPVDSIVLDPFCGSGSTGVAAIRENRNFVGIDLSADYTEIARERCDSEQVSQGESNPLLDAL
;
A
#
# COMPACT_ATOMS: atom_id res chain seq x y z
N LEU A 1 5.65 -13.20 12.24
CA LEU A 1 4.99 -11.88 12.25
C LEU A 1 3.46 -12.05 12.16
N ALA A 2 2.91 -12.75 11.14
CA ALA A 2 1.45 -12.92 10.99
C ALA A 2 0.81 -13.54 12.23
N CYS A 3 1.35 -14.64 12.77
CA CYS A 3 0.84 -15.26 14.00
C CYS A 3 0.79 -14.27 15.18
N ASN A 4 1.84 -13.45 15.36
CA ASN A 4 1.84 -12.45 16.45
C ASN A 4 0.78 -11.37 16.24
N VAL A 5 0.44 -11.05 15.00
CA VAL A 5 -0.65 -10.10 14.67
C VAL A 5 -2.01 -10.74 14.98
N GLU A 6 -2.19 -12.03 14.66
CA GLU A 6 -3.41 -12.79 15.02
C GLU A 6 -3.53 -12.94 16.54
N ASP A 7 -2.45 -13.30 17.23
CA ASP A 7 -2.39 -13.44 18.68
C ASP A 7 -2.72 -12.12 19.40
N ALA A 8 -2.41 -10.98 18.78
CA ALA A 8 -2.80 -9.66 19.25
C ALA A 8 -4.28 -9.29 18.97
N GLY A 9 -5.05 -10.21 18.39
CA GLY A 9 -6.48 -10.05 18.15
C GLY A 9 -6.87 -9.43 16.80
N PHE A 10 -5.95 -9.31 15.87
CA PHE A 10 -6.24 -8.84 14.50
C PHE A 10 -6.65 -10.01 13.60
N VAL A 11 -7.46 -9.72 12.60
CA VAL A 11 -7.80 -10.64 11.52
C VAL A 11 -6.88 -10.37 10.34
N ILE A 12 -6.13 -11.38 9.90
CA ILE A 12 -5.29 -11.25 8.71
C ILE A 12 -6.18 -11.18 7.48
N LYS A 13 -6.05 -10.12 6.71
CA LYS A 13 -6.85 -9.86 5.49
C LYS A 13 -6.09 -10.13 4.22
N ASP A 14 -4.81 -9.76 4.18
CA ASP A 14 -3.98 -9.92 3.00
C ASP A 14 -2.50 -9.98 3.37
N GLN A 15 -1.68 -10.32 2.39
CA GLN A 15 -0.23 -10.20 2.42
C GLN A 15 0.21 -9.49 1.15
N ILE A 16 0.85 -8.33 1.30
CA ILE A 16 1.45 -7.63 0.19
C ILE A 16 2.89 -8.09 0.04
N MET A 17 3.31 -8.38 -1.18
CA MET A 17 4.69 -8.70 -1.53
C MET A 17 5.38 -7.46 -2.10
N TRP A 18 6.28 -6.87 -1.32
CA TRP A 18 7.16 -5.84 -1.84
C TRP A 18 8.38 -6.47 -2.49
N MET A 19 8.42 -6.41 -3.81
CA MET A 19 9.51 -6.98 -4.60
C MET A 19 10.79 -6.14 -4.49
N THR A 20 11.93 -6.82 -4.28
CA THR A 20 13.23 -6.16 -4.19
C THR A 20 14.34 -7.09 -4.69
N THR A 21 15.15 -6.62 -5.63
CA THR A 21 16.26 -7.42 -6.18
C THR A 21 17.62 -7.04 -5.61
N THR A 22 17.69 -6.07 -4.70
CA THR A 22 18.94 -5.50 -4.20
C THR A 22 19.51 -6.19 -2.96
N LYS A 23 18.80 -7.17 -2.36
CA LYS A 23 19.31 -7.94 -1.24
C LYS A 23 20.43 -8.88 -1.66
N MET A 24 21.40 -9.10 -0.79
CA MET A 24 22.49 -10.04 -1.06
C MET A 24 22.09 -11.47 -0.71
N ALA A 25 22.51 -12.41 -1.54
CA ALA A 25 22.45 -13.83 -1.21
C ALA A 25 23.44 -14.14 -0.07
N LYS A 26 23.03 -15.00 0.89
CA LYS A 26 23.90 -15.50 1.95
C LYS A 26 24.24 -16.95 1.64
N TYR A 27 25.52 -17.20 1.35
CA TYR A 27 26.03 -18.54 1.01
C TYR A 27 25.20 -19.24 -0.09
N ASN A 28 25.04 -20.56 -0.02
CA ASN A 28 24.30 -21.36 -1.01
C ASN A 28 22.78 -21.27 -0.88
N ARG A 29 22.23 -20.09 -0.55
CA ARG A 29 20.79 -19.87 -0.43
C ARG A 29 20.28 -18.98 -1.56
N LEU A 30 19.01 -19.11 -1.88
CA LEU A 30 18.36 -18.22 -2.82
C LEU A 30 18.46 -16.77 -2.31
N LYS A 31 18.68 -15.86 -3.24
CA LYS A 31 18.65 -14.42 -2.98
C LYS A 31 17.20 -14.01 -2.68
N PRO A 32 16.91 -13.42 -1.50
CA PRO A 32 15.57 -12.95 -1.22
C PRO A 32 15.16 -11.86 -2.21
N ALA A 33 14.03 -12.02 -2.86
CA ALA A 33 13.52 -11.10 -3.87
C ALA A 33 12.26 -10.35 -3.44
N HIS A 34 11.79 -10.54 -2.23
CA HIS A 34 10.63 -9.83 -1.68
C HIS A 34 10.72 -9.62 -0.18
N GLU A 35 9.96 -8.65 0.31
CA GLU A 35 9.62 -8.46 1.72
C GLU A 35 8.11 -8.61 1.87
N PRO A 36 7.62 -9.52 2.72
CA PRO A 36 6.19 -9.66 2.98
C PRO A 36 5.70 -8.53 3.91
N ILE A 37 4.56 -7.93 3.58
CA ILE A 37 3.85 -6.96 4.42
C ILE A 37 2.53 -7.60 4.81
N VAL A 38 2.34 -7.82 6.11
CA VAL A 38 1.11 -8.41 6.64
C VAL A 38 0.06 -7.32 6.83
N VAL A 39 -1.13 -7.55 6.29
CA VAL A 39 -2.28 -6.66 6.45
C VAL A 39 -3.24 -7.29 7.46
N GLY A 40 -3.28 -6.71 8.65
CA GLY A 40 -4.21 -7.09 9.72
C GLY A 40 -5.30 -6.03 9.88
N GLN A 41 -6.51 -6.47 10.16
CA GLN A 41 -7.66 -5.61 10.45
C GLN A 41 -8.17 -5.88 11.86
N LYS A 42 -8.41 -4.82 12.63
CA LYS A 42 -9.08 -4.93 13.91
C LYS A 42 -10.50 -5.48 13.71
N PRO A 43 -10.96 -6.44 14.53
CA PRO A 43 -12.33 -6.92 14.45
C PRO A 43 -13.35 -5.78 14.59
N TYR A 44 -14.41 -5.84 13.82
CA TYR A 44 -15.52 -4.89 13.85
C TYR A 44 -16.87 -5.63 13.96
N LYS A 45 -17.91 -4.92 14.36
CA LYS A 45 -19.28 -5.47 14.46
C LYS A 45 -20.07 -5.11 13.20
N GLY A 46 -20.91 -6.02 12.72
CA GLY A 46 -21.77 -5.78 11.58
C GLY A 46 -21.05 -5.89 10.23
N SER A 47 -21.36 -5.02 9.28
CA SER A 47 -20.78 -5.00 7.94
C SER A 47 -19.56 -4.09 7.89
N LEU A 48 -18.68 -4.35 6.92
CA LEU A 48 -17.53 -3.48 6.65
C LEU A 48 -17.96 -2.06 6.25
N GLN A 49 -19.09 -1.95 5.53
CA GLN A 49 -19.67 -0.68 5.14
C GLN A 49 -20.11 0.14 6.36
N ASN A 50 -20.80 -0.49 7.33
CA ASN A 50 -21.22 0.18 8.56
C ASN A 50 -20.00 0.65 9.38
N ASN A 51 -18.94 -0.18 9.42
CA ASN A 51 -17.68 0.20 10.08
C ASN A 51 -17.05 1.44 9.42
N PHE A 52 -17.07 1.51 8.09
CA PHE A 52 -16.56 2.66 7.35
C PHE A 52 -17.40 3.92 7.58
N GLU A 53 -18.71 3.80 7.58
CA GLU A 53 -19.64 4.92 7.86
C GLU A 53 -19.48 5.49 9.29
N GLU A 54 -19.19 4.61 10.25
CA GLU A 54 -19.00 5.01 11.66
C GLU A 54 -17.59 5.57 11.93
N TRP A 55 -16.55 4.93 11.38
CA TRP A 55 -15.13 5.19 11.75
C TRP A 55 -14.28 5.74 10.62
N GLY A 56 -14.80 5.82 9.40
CA GLY A 56 -14.06 6.28 8.23
C GLY A 56 -12.92 5.36 7.78
N CYS A 57 -12.86 4.11 8.26
CA CYS A 57 -11.76 3.19 7.97
C CYS A 57 -12.21 1.75 7.71
N GLY A 58 -11.28 0.92 7.19
CA GLY A 58 -11.49 -0.50 6.94
C GLY A 58 -11.76 -0.85 5.48
N LEU A 59 -12.18 0.10 4.65
CA LEU A 59 -12.26 -0.08 3.20
C LEU A 59 -10.91 0.27 2.53
N ILE A 60 -10.64 -0.38 1.42
CA ILE A 60 -9.51 -0.07 0.54
C ILE A 60 -9.93 1.03 -0.42
N ASP A 61 -9.13 2.06 -0.58
CA ASP A 61 -9.37 3.10 -1.59
C ASP A 61 -9.00 2.60 -2.99
N VAL A 62 -9.88 1.78 -3.56
CA VAL A 62 -9.68 1.22 -4.89
C VAL A 62 -9.68 2.29 -5.96
N GLU A 63 -10.55 3.30 -5.84
CA GLU A 63 -10.75 4.26 -6.93
C GLU A 63 -9.54 5.17 -7.16
N ASN A 64 -8.86 5.58 -6.10
CA ASN A 64 -7.66 6.43 -6.19
C ASN A 64 -6.35 5.64 -6.32
N THR A 65 -6.42 4.30 -6.16
CA THR A 65 -5.23 3.42 -6.23
C THR A 65 -5.26 2.47 -7.42
N ARG A 66 -6.15 2.69 -8.38
CA ARG A 66 -6.19 1.89 -9.62
C ARG A 66 -4.88 2.00 -10.38
N VAL A 67 -4.46 0.88 -10.94
CA VAL A 67 -3.30 0.83 -11.84
C VAL A 67 -3.76 1.20 -13.25
N PRO A 68 -3.28 2.31 -13.83
CA PRO A 68 -3.69 2.76 -15.15
C PRO A 68 -3.48 1.70 -16.23
N TRP A 69 -4.24 1.78 -17.30
CA TRP A 69 -4.03 0.97 -18.49
C TRP A 69 -2.86 1.56 -19.30
N GLU A 70 -1.92 0.72 -19.70
CA GLU A 70 -0.85 1.13 -20.63
C GLU A 70 -1.36 1.28 -22.08
N LYS A 71 -2.46 0.63 -22.40
CA LYS A 71 -3.15 0.65 -23.69
C LYS A 71 -4.64 0.84 -23.45
N GLU A 72 -5.44 0.98 -24.50
CA GLU A 72 -6.89 1.03 -24.37
C GLU A 72 -7.43 -0.12 -23.51
N PRO A 73 -8.36 0.17 -22.59
CA PRO A 73 -8.95 -0.87 -21.76
C PRO A 73 -9.67 -1.92 -22.61
N PRO A 74 -9.56 -3.21 -22.27
CA PRO A 74 -10.23 -4.25 -23.02
C PRO A 74 -11.75 -4.10 -22.97
N LYS A 75 -12.39 -4.23 -24.13
CA LYS A 75 -13.86 -4.23 -24.29
C LYS A 75 -14.38 -5.66 -24.17
N GLY A 76 -15.54 -5.80 -23.54
CA GLY A 76 -16.22 -7.09 -23.46
C GLY A 76 -15.46 -8.18 -22.68
N TRP A 77 -14.85 -7.86 -21.58
CA TRP A 77 -13.89 -8.72 -20.86
C TRP A 77 -14.51 -9.89 -20.09
N VAL A 78 -15.81 -9.98 -20.00
CA VAL A 78 -16.46 -11.17 -19.43
C VAL A 78 -16.75 -12.13 -20.58
N ALA A 79 -16.04 -13.25 -20.62
CA ALA A 79 -16.24 -14.28 -21.62
C ALA A 79 -17.72 -14.72 -21.66
N GLU A 80 -18.32 -14.62 -22.83
CA GLU A 80 -19.62 -15.23 -23.11
C GLU A 80 -19.58 -16.70 -22.67
N GLY A 81 -20.56 -17.11 -21.90
CA GLY A 81 -20.82 -18.52 -21.63
C GLY A 81 -20.20 -19.14 -20.38
N HIS A 82 -19.49 -18.40 -19.52
CA HIS A 82 -19.02 -18.94 -18.23
C HIS A 82 -20.10 -18.81 -17.16
N LYS A 83 -20.93 -19.81 -17.04
CA LYS A 83 -21.80 -20.00 -15.87
C LYS A 83 -20.91 -20.22 -14.64
N ARG A 84 -20.82 -19.22 -13.77
CA ARG A 84 -20.16 -19.41 -12.47
C ARG A 84 -20.95 -20.43 -11.67
N ARG A 85 -20.35 -21.59 -11.43
CA ARG A 85 -20.87 -22.55 -10.46
C ARG A 85 -20.57 -22.01 -9.06
N THR A 86 -21.60 -21.72 -8.30
CA THR A 86 -21.48 -21.44 -6.88
C THR A 86 -21.44 -22.75 -6.13
N PHE A 87 -20.39 -22.96 -5.36
CA PHE A 87 -20.22 -24.15 -4.51
C PHE A 87 -20.67 -23.79 -3.10
N GLY A 88 -21.55 -24.62 -2.51
CA GLY A 88 -21.86 -24.58 -1.10
C GLY A 88 -20.68 -25.04 -0.25
N ARG A 89 -20.77 -24.84 1.06
CA ARG A 89 -19.75 -25.32 2.04
C ARG A 89 -19.48 -26.83 2.01
N ASP A 90 -20.41 -27.58 1.47
CA ASP A 90 -20.35 -29.03 1.27
C ASP A 90 -19.73 -29.45 -0.08
N GLY A 91 -19.23 -28.49 -0.86
CA GLY A 91 -18.68 -28.72 -2.20
C GLY A 91 -19.71 -29.01 -3.28
N LYS A 92 -21.03 -29.02 -2.97
CA LYS A 92 -22.06 -29.22 -3.97
C LYS A 92 -22.43 -27.91 -4.65
N THR A 93 -22.80 -28.00 -5.93
CA THR A 93 -23.24 -26.84 -6.71
C THR A 93 -24.60 -26.35 -6.21
N THR A 94 -24.65 -25.14 -5.67
CA THR A 94 -25.88 -24.57 -5.06
C THR A 94 -26.73 -23.73 -6.02
N GLY A 95 -26.30 -23.53 -7.26
CA GLY A 95 -27.06 -22.83 -8.29
C GLY A 95 -26.20 -22.34 -9.44
N THR A 96 -26.86 -21.93 -10.52
CA THR A 96 -26.26 -21.12 -11.60
C THR A 96 -26.72 -19.69 -11.40
N GLN A 97 -25.77 -18.78 -11.18
CA GLN A 97 -26.08 -17.35 -11.24
C GLN A 97 -26.40 -16.95 -12.68
N GLU A 98 -27.37 -16.05 -12.82
CA GLU A 98 -27.79 -15.48 -14.10
C GLU A 98 -26.62 -14.85 -14.87
N GLU A 99 -26.71 -14.83 -16.18
CA GLU A 99 -25.74 -14.31 -17.12
C GLU A 99 -25.32 -12.89 -16.72
N PHE A 100 -24.08 -12.74 -16.28
CA PHE A 100 -23.46 -11.42 -16.21
C PHE A 100 -23.19 -10.93 -17.63
N GLY A 101 -23.91 -9.91 -18.06
CA GLY A 101 -23.64 -9.24 -19.32
C GLY A 101 -22.16 -8.81 -19.40
N THR A 102 -21.61 -8.82 -20.59
CA THR A 102 -20.26 -8.33 -20.86
C THR A 102 -20.15 -6.89 -20.39
N LYS A 103 -19.30 -6.65 -19.38
CA LYS A 103 -18.95 -5.29 -18.97
C LYS A 103 -17.58 -4.95 -19.51
N ASP A 104 -17.47 -3.75 -20.05
CA ASP A 104 -16.17 -3.20 -20.39
C ASP A 104 -15.31 -3.02 -19.14
N ALA A 105 -14.00 -3.12 -19.32
CA ALA A 105 -13.07 -2.86 -18.24
C ALA A 105 -13.22 -1.41 -17.76
N ASN A 106 -13.02 -1.19 -16.46
CA ASN A 106 -13.09 0.16 -15.91
C ASN A 106 -12.05 1.07 -16.59
N PRO A 107 -12.45 2.19 -17.23
CA PRO A 107 -11.52 3.06 -17.94
C PRO A 107 -10.46 3.70 -17.04
N LYS A 108 -10.74 3.84 -15.74
CA LYS A 108 -9.79 4.38 -14.75
C LYS A 108 -8.63 3.44 -14.43
N GLY A 109 -8.67 2.19 -14.84
CA GLY A 109 -7.61 1.24 -14.56
C GLY A 109 -8.04 -0.05 -13.87
N ARG A 110 -7.06 -0.91 -13.63
CA ARG A 110 -7.19 -2.19 -12.94
C ARG A 110 -7.25 -2.01 -11.42
N TYR A 111 -7.78 -2.98 -10.71
CA TYR A 111 -7.67 -3.04 -9.26
C TYR A 111 -6.20 -3.02 -8.82
N PRO A 112 -5.87 -2.38 -7.67
CA PRO A 112 -4.54 -2.50 -7.07
C PRO A 112 -4.23 -3.97 -6.77
N MET A 113 -2.98 -4.35 -6.93
CA MET A 113 -2.52 -5.72 -6.71
C MET A 113 -1.73 -5.80 -5.40
N ASN A 114 -1.72 -6.98 -4.79
CA ASN A 114 -0.93 -7.26 -3.60
C ASN A 114 0.55 -7.57 -3.90
N ILE A 115 1.03 -7.22 -5.09
CA ILE A 115 2.46 -7.23 -5.44
C ILE A 115 2.84 -5.81 -5.81
N ILE A 116 3.82 -5.25 -5.11
CA ILE A 116 4.31 -3.88 -5.29
C ILE A 116 5.77 -3.93 -5.71
N GLY A 117 6.13 -3.15 -6.72
CA GLY A 117 7.49 -3.01 -7.19
C GLY A 117 7.54 -2.57 -8.64
N GLU A 118 8.67 -2.01 -9.03
CA GLU A 118 8.94 -1.68 -10.42
C GLU A 118 9.76 -2.79 -11.07
N VAL A 119 9.46 -3.06 -12.33
CA VAL A 119 10.16 -4.04 -13.15
C VAL A 119 10.80 -3.33 -14.32
N GLU A 120 12.12 -3.21 -14.30
CA GLU A 120 12.84 -2.73 -15.48
C GLU A 120 12.69 -3.72 -16.64
N ASN A 121 12.58 -3.21 -17.89
CA ASN A 121 12.40 -4.04 -19.08
C ASN A 121 13.46 -5.14 -19.22
N ALA A 122 14.71 -4.86 -18.84
CA ALA A 122 15.80 -5.84 -18.84
C ALA A 122 15.63 -6.96 -17.78
N HIS A 123 14.84 -6.73 -16.76
CA HIS A 123 14.64 -7.62 -15.62
C HIS A 123 13.20 -8.06 -15.45
N GLN A 124 12.34 -7.93 -16.45
CA GLN A 124 10.93 -8.36 -16.40
C GLN A 124 10.74 -9.79 -15.90
N LYS A 125 11.75 -10.65 -16.06
CA LYS A 125 11.81 -11.97 -15.42
C LYS A 125 11.96 -11.95 -13.91
N TYR A 126 12.47 -10.86 -13.31
CA TYR A 126 12.99 -10.86 -11.95
C TYR A 126 12.49 -9.71 -11.08
N PHE A 127 11.48 -8.99 -11.49
CA PHE A 127 10.86 -7.88 -10.75
C PHE A 127 11.86 -7.01 -9.94
N TYR A 128 11.96 -5.75 -10.24
CA TYR A 128 12.87 -4.83 -9.53
C TYR A 128 12.09 -3.72 -8.83
N ALA A 129 12.27 -3.59 -7.51
CA ALA A 129 11.78 -2.46 -6.73
C ALA A 129 12.96 -1.68 -6.15
N PRO A 130 13.10 -0.38 -6.42
CA PRO A 130 14.21 0.41 -5.93
C PRO A 130 14.18 0.51 -4.40
N ARG A 131 15.36 0.56 -3.78
CA ARG A 131 15.51 0.98 -2.37
C ARG A 131 15.39 2.50 -2.27
N ALA A 132 15.18 2.99 -1.04
CA ALA A 132 15.26 4.42 -0.78
C ALA A 132 16.55 5.03 -1.35
N THR A 133 16.41 6.07 -2.15
CA THR A 133 17.52 6.77 -2.77
C THR A 133 18.33 7.57 -1.74
N ARG A 134 19.56 7.99 -2.09
CA ARG A 134 20.34 8.89 -1.22
C ARG A 134 19.60 10.20 -0.97
N LYS A 135 18.87 10.72 -1.96
CA LYS A 135 18.06 11.94 -1.82
C LYS A 135 16.93 11.75 -0.83
N GLU A 136 16.22 10.62 -0.87
CA GLU A 136 15.14 10.31 0.08
C GLU A 136 15.66 10.11 1.51
N LYS A 137 16.84 9.55 1.65
CA LYS A 137 17.48 9.37 2.98
C LYS A 137 17.86 10.71 3.62
N GLY A 138 18.28 11.68 2.84
CA GLY A 138 18.87 12.91 3.35
C GLY A 138 20.37 12.78 3.68
N LYS A 139 21.03 13.90 3.96
CA LYS A 139 22.48 13.97 4.09
C LYS A 139 23.01 13.30 5.38
N TYR A 140 22.25 13.37 6.46
CA TYR A 140 22.69 12.95 7.80
C TYR A 140 21.94 11.73 8.34
N ASN A 141 21.12 11.08 7.52
CA ASN A 141 20.34 9.92 7.93
C ASN A 141 21.15 8.64 7.75
N ASP A 142 21.68 8.12 8.83
CA ASP A 142 22.43 6.87 8.91
C ASP A 142 21.57 5.64 9.20
N HIS A 143 20.25 5.80 9.31
CA HIS A 143 19.33 4.70 9.61
C HIS A 143 19.50 3.55 8.59
N PRO A 144 19.74 2.31 9.04
CA PRO A 144 20.19 1.22 8.17
C PRO A 144 19.09 0.71 7.22
N THR A 145 17.83 0.88 7.57
CA THR A 145 16.69 0.27 6.87
C THR A 145 15.62 1.25 6.42
N VAL A 146 16.03 2.44 5.96
CA VAL A 146 15.11 3.47 5.43
C VAL A 146 14.26 2.89 4.31
N LYS A 147 12.93 3.02 4.44
CA LYS A 147 11.98 2.56 3.43
C LYS A 147 11.78 3.62 2.34
N PRO A 148 11.52 3.23 1.08
CA PRO A 148 11.17 4.17 0.01
C PRO A 148 9.91 4.94 0.35
N ILE A 149 9.92 6.24 0.17
CA ILE A 149 8.75 7.09 0.43
C ILE A 149 7.59 6.71 -0.50
N SER A 150 7.88 6.37 -1.76
CA SER A 150 6.89 5.92 -2.74
C SER A 150 6.12 4.66 -2.31
N LEU A 151 6.82 3.69 -1.68
CA LEU A 151 6.17 2.52 -1.12
C LEU A 151 5.22 2.89 0.02
N MET A 152 5.69 3.72 0.96
CA MET A 152 4.88 4.14 2.10
C MET A 152 3.68 4.96 1.65
N ALA A 153 3.84 5.86 0.68
CA ALA A 153 2.76 6.65 0.09
C ALA A 153 1.68 5.77 -0.56
N TYR A 154 2.09 4.75 -1.30
CA TYR A 154 1.15 3.79 -1.91
C TYR A 154 0.34 3.03 -0.85
N LEU A 155 0.99 2.52 0.20
CA LEU A 155 0.32 1.83 1.30
C LEU A 155 -0.66 2.76 2.04
N ILE A 156 -0.25 3.99 2.31
CA ILE A 156 -1.07 5.01 2.96
C ILE A 156 -2.32 5.32 2.12
N LYS A 157 -2.18 5.51 0.81
CA LYS A 157 -3.32 5.73 -0.11
C LYS A 157 -4.34 4.60 -0.06
N ILE A 158 -3.86 3.36 -0.03
CA ILE A 158 -4.76 2.19 -0.03
C ILE A 158 -5.53 2.07 1.28
N TYR A 159 -4.87 2.27 2.42
CA TYR A 159 -5.40 1.87 3.73
C TYR A 159 -5.86 3.00 4.62
N SER A 160 -5.61 4.26 4.27
CA SER A 160 -6.01 5.40 5.09
C SER A 160 -6.75 6.47 4.28
N PRO A 161 -7.92 6.92 4.73
CA PRO A 161 -8.60 8.08 4.15
C PRO A 161 -7.75 9.35 4.28
N VAL A 162 -8.03 10.35 3.42
CA VAL A 162 -7.46 11.70 3.57
C VAL A 162 -7.84 12.27 4.94
N ASP A 163 -6.99 13.08 5.51
CA ASP A 163 -7.12 13.70 6.85
C ASP A 163 -7.12 12.73 8.04
N SER A 164 -7.05 11.42 7.80
CA SER A 164 -6.93 10.42 8.88
C SER A 164 -5.54 10.44 9.54
N ILE A 165 -5.42 9.74 10.67
CA ILE A 165 -4.16 9.59 11.40
C ILE A 165 -3.48 8.28 10.98
N VAL A 166 -2.24 8.39 10.53
CA VAL A 166 -1.32 7.27 10.30
C VAL A 166 -0.42 7.13 11.52
N LEU A 167 -0.49 5.99 12.20
CA LEU A 167 0.36 5.66 13.34
C LEU A 167 1.47 4.70 12.90
N ASP A 168 2.73 5.05 13.18
CA ASP A 168 3.87 4.15 13.03
C ASP A 168 4.62 4.03 14.37
N PRO A 169 4.44 2.91 15.10
CA PRO A 169 5.07 2.71 16.41
C PRO A 169 6.56 2.34 16.32
N PHE A 170 7.13 2.25 15.12
CA PHE A 170 8.54 1.96 14.84
C PHE A 170 9.05 2.82 13.69
N CYS A 171 8.81 4.14 13.79
CA CYS A 171 8.93 5.07 12.67
C CYS A 171 10.36 5.26 12.15
N GLY A 172 11.38 4.89 12.93
CA GLY A 172 12.78 5.11 12.58
C GLY A 172 13.01 6.56 12.19
N SER A 173 13.64 6.77 11.04
CA SER A 173 13.91 8.11 10.50
C SER A 173 12.72 8.73 9.73
N GLY A 174 11.47 8.29 9.93
CA GLY A 174 10.26 9.00 9.54
C GLY A 174 9.83 8.87 8.07
N SER A 175 10.20 7.81 7.35
CA SER A 175 9.73 7.64 5.96
C SER A 175 8.21 7.56 5.84
N THR A 176 7.54 6.93 6.81
CA THR A 176 6.07 6.86 6.89
C THR A 176 5.48 8.26 7.12
N GLY A 177 6.10 9.07 7.99
CA GLY A 177 5.64 10.43 8.28
C GLY A 177 5.72 11.34 7.06
N VAL A 178 6.86 11.35 6.37
CA VAL A 178 7.03 12.11 5.12
C VAL A 178 5.97 11.67 4.08
N ALA A 179 5.72 10.38 3.94
CA ALA A 179 4.72 9.88 3.01
C ALA A 179 3.28 10.26 3.43
N ALA A 180 2.97 10.21 4.74
CA ALA A 180 1.67 10.61 5.25
C ALA A 180 1.36 12.08 4.95
N ILE A 181 2.33 12.96 5.20
CA ILE A 181 2.22 14.39 4.89
C ILE A 181 1.99 14.60 3.40
N ARG A 182 2.78 13.96 2.53
CA ARG A 182 2.59 14.05 1.06
C ARG A 182 1.21 13.67 0.58
N GLU A 183 0.63 12.71 1.24
CA GLU A 183 -0.69 12.19 0.88
C GLU A 183 -1.83 12.85 1.68
N ASN A 184 -1.58 13.97 2.36
CA ASN A 184 -2.54 14.71 3.18
C ASN A 184 -3.16 13.87 4.31
N ARG A 185 -2.31 13.17 5.06
CA ARG A 185 -2.71 12.45 6.29
C ARG A 185 -1.93 13.01 7.47
N ASN A 186 -2.56 12.97 8.65
CA ASN A 186 -1.88 13.28 9.89
C ASN A 186 -0.96 12.12 10.28
N PHE A 187 0.12 12.39 11.01
CA PHE A 187 1.11 11.37 11.37
C PHE A 187 1.41 11.38 12.86
N VAL A 188 1.48 10.18 13.43
CA VAL A 188 2.01 9.93 14.77
C VAL A 188 3.07 8.85 14.67
N GLY A 189 4.33 9.22 14.95
CA GLY A 189 5.47 8.31 14.93
C GLY A 189 6.03 8.08 16.33
N ILE A 190 6.45 6.85 16.62
CA ILE A 190 7.14 6.46 17.85
C ILE A 190 8.40 5.70 17.47
N ASP A 191 9.50 5.97 18.16
CA ASP A 191 10.73 5.19 18.06
C ASP A 191 11.46 5.19 19.40
N LEU A 192 12.27 4.14 19.67
CA LEU A 192 13.09 4.05 20.87
C LEU A 192 14.32 4.95 20.81
N SER A 193 14.82 5.27 19.60
CA SER A 193 15.98 6.12 19.40
C SER A 193 15.57 7.58 19.33
N ALA A 194 16.05 8.40 20.26
CA ALA A 194 15.86 9.84 20.24
C ALA A 194 16.47 10.47 18.97
N ASP A 195 17.63 9.99 18.53
CA ASP A 195 18.32 10.49 17.34
C ASP A 195 17.47 10.24 16.07
N TYR A 196 16.87 9.04 15.94
CA TYR A 196 16.01 8.75 14.81
C TYR A 196 14.70 9.54 14.87
N THR A 197 14.16 9.77 16.07
CA THR A 197 12.97 10.61 16.25
C THR A 197 13.23 12.05 15.82
N GLU A 198 14.41 12.59 16.11
CA GLU A 198 14.79 13.93 15.69
C GLU A 198 14.96 14.01 14.16
N ILE A 199 15.65 13.05 13.55
CA ILE A 199 15.76 12.95 12.08
C ILE A 199 14.35 12.84 11.44
N ALA A 200 13.45 12.07 12.05
CA ALA A 200 12.08 11.93 11.57
C ALA A 200 11.32 13.26 11.61
N ARG A 201 11.46 14.03 12.71
CA ARG A 201 10.85 15.36 12.85
C ARG A 201 11.35 16.30 11.78
N GLU A 202 12.67 16.47 11.65
CA GLU A 202 13.28 17.36 10.65
C GLU A 202 12.81 17.04 9.23
N ARG A 203 12.71 15.75 8.89
CA ARG A 203 12.23 15.33 7.55
C ARG A 203 10.75 15.61 7.34
N CYS A 204 9.92 15.43 8.34
CA CYS A 204 8.50 15.73 8.29
C CYS A 204 8.26 17.25 8.18
N ASP A 205 8.96 18.05 8.99
CA ASP A 205 8.84 19.51 8.96
C ASP A 205 9.28 20.07 7.59
N SER A 206 10.38 19.56 7.04
CA SER A 206 10.85 19.94 5.70
C SER A 206 9.83 19.62 4.61
N GLU A 207 9.11 18.51 4.72
CA GLU A 207 8.07 18.13 3.77
C GLU A 207 6.84 19.03 3.89
N GLN A 208 6.42 19.40 5.11
CA GLN A 208 5.31 20.33 5.33
C GLN A 208 5.58 21.71 4.73
N VAL A 209 6.78 22.25 4.92
CA VAL A 209 7.20 23.53 4.33
C VAL A 209 7.13 23.47 2.81
N SER A 210 7.65 22.41 2.20
CA SER A 210 7.64 22.25 0.75
C SER A 210 6.23 22.17 0.15
N GLN A 211 5.27 21.64 0.89
CA GLN A 211 3.85 21.62 0.47
C GLN A 211 3.16 22.96 0.67
N GLY A 212 3.50 23.70 1.71
CA GLY A 212 2.97 25.05 1.95
C GLY A 212 3.43 26.05 0.90
N GLU A 213 4.65 25.93 0.39
CA GLU A 213 5.19 26.77 -0.68
C GLU A 213 4.59 26.46 -2.07
N SER A 214 4.04 25.29 -2.26
CA SER A 214 3.43 24.84 -3.54
C SER A 214 1.91 25.07 -3.63
N ASN A 215 1.31 25.87 -2.74
CA ASN A 215 -0.12 26.14 -2.78
C ASN A 215 -0.45 27.22 -3.84
N PRO A 216 -1.02 26.85 -5.00
CA PRO A 216 -1.27 27.79 -6.11
C PRO A 216 -2.26 28.90 -5.79
N LEU A 217 -2.94 28.84 -4.64
CA LEU A 217 -3.87 29.88 -4.18
C LEU A 217 -3.18 31.06 -3.50
N LEU A 218 -1.90 30.92 -3.09
CA LEU A 218 -1.11 32.03 -2.55
C LEU A 218 -0.35 32.80 -3.63
N ASP A 219 -0.11 32.20 -4.80
CA ASP A 219 0.55 32.86 -5.94
C ASP A 219 -0.43 33.67 -6.80
N ALA A 220 -1.73 33.66 -6.46
CA ALA A 220 -2.81 34.37 -7.19
C ALA A 220 -3.39 35.58 -6.42
N LEU A 221 -2.78 36.01 -5.31
CA LEU A 221 -3.12 37.20 -4.55
C LEU A 221 -1.96 38.22 -4.60
#